data_65046c2bb4f4eb3ecf8f7fa57f98dcf8
#
_entry.id   65046c2bb4f4eb3ecf8f7fa57f98dcf8
#
_cell.length_a   1.000
_cell.length_b   1.000
_cell.length_c   1.000
_cell.angle_alpha   90.00
_cell.angle_beta   90.00
_cell.angle_gamma   90.00
#
_symmetry.space_group_name_H-M   'P 1'
#
loop_
_entity.id
_entity.type
_entity.pdbx_description
1 polymer ?
#
loop_
_entity_poly.entity_id
_entity_poly.type
_entity_poly.pdbx_seq_one_letter_code
_entity_poly.pdbx_strand_id
1 'polypeptide(L)'
;MDVFWYALVGLLLAGYLALEGFDFGVGMLMPFADTETGRARMRRTIVPLFLANEVWLVAFGGLLFGVLPVAEGELLHALRLPFLGVLCAWFLRDAALWFRTAYEGAGWRRTWDIVLAAASLFLAAGWGAVLGMLVRGLSTGSHGHAVASAADLTHPFTLLCAALAVTGSLRQGSLFAARSLPEGSSLRVAFGRLTRVLTPILLVLPLLVAALGTVATDAPVAVATTAVLAAVGVYASDRVQATGRTGVALLLGAAPLVALPALVGAVNGTTVLATRAGVGSLELSQAIADSASLALMTAIVLPALVLVALGQLWFWRVFAGAGNRR
;
A
#
# COMPACT_ATOMS: atom_id res chain seq x y z
N MET A 1 17.91 2.85 -19.88
CA MET A 1 16.89 3.86 -19.56
C MET A 1 15.60 3.17 -19.13
N ASP A 2 15.22 2.10 -19.75
CA ASP A 2 13.98 1.35 -19.56
C ASP A 2 13.83 0.82 -18.12
N VAL A 3 14.86 0.15 -17.60
CA VAL A 3 14.88 -0.36 -16.22
C VAL A 3 14.74 0.76 -15.18
N PHE A 4 15.31 1.94 -15.46
CA PHE A 4 15.16 3.12 -14.58
C PHE A 4 13.69 3.53 -14.47
N TRP A 5 12.99 3.68 -15.61
CA TRP A 5 11.58 4.06 -15.61
C TRP A 5 10.68 3.00 -14.99
N TYR A 6 10.95 1.73 -15.28
CA TYR A 6 10.22 0.62 -14.65
C TYR A 6 10.40 0.60 -13.13
N ALA A 7 11.65 0.76 -12.66
CA ALA A 7 11.93 0.86 -11.24
C ALA A 7 11.27 2.08 -10.58
N LEU A 8 11.20 3.22 -11.30
CA LEU A 8 10.54 4.43 -10.81
C LEU A 8 9.03 4.24 -10.65
N VAL A 9 8.37 3.56 -11.60
CA VAL A 9 6.95 3.17 -11.48
C VAL A 9 6.74 2.30 -10.22
N GLY A 10 7.58 1.29 -10.02
CA GLY A 10 7.53 0.45 -8.82
C GLY A 10 7.79 1.23 -7.52
N LEU A 11 8.72 2.19 -7.55
CA LEU A 11 9.03 3.07 -6.40
C LEU A 11 7.85 3.97 -6.02
N LEU A 12 7.11 4.49 -7.00
CA LEU A 12 5.93 5.32 -6.73
C LEU A 12 4.82 4.50 -6.07
N LEU A 13 4.59 3.27 -6.54
CA LEU A 13 3.64 2.37 -5.89
C LEU A 13 4.09 1.99 -4.47
N ALA A 14 5.38 1.73 -4.27
CA ALA A 14 5.94 1.47 -2.94
C ALA A 14 5.80 2.68 -2.00
N GLY A 15 6.04 3.89 -2.51
CA GLY A 15 5.83 5.14 -1.80
C GLY A 15 4.36 5.34 -1.41
N TYR A 16 3.44 5.10 -2.34
CA TYR A 16 2.00 5.13 -2.07
C TYR A 16 1.64 4.18 -0.92
N LEU A 17 2.00 2.90 -1.02
CA LEU A 17 1.66 1.91 0.01
C LEU A 17 2.32 2.22 1.37
N ALA A 18 3.54 2.77 1.37
CA ALA A 18 4.21 3.18 2.59
C ALA A 18 3.49 4.34 3.31
N LEU A 19 2.98 5.30 2.54
CA LEU A 19 2.32 6.50 3.05
C LEU A 19 0.85 6.23 3.36
N GLU A 20 0.11 5.61 2.45
CA GLU A 20 -1.29 5.25 2.63
C GLU A 20 -1.51 4.13 3.65
N GLY A 21 -0.50 3.31 3.93
CA GLY A 21 -0.62 2.20 4.86
C GLY A 21 -1.10 2.62 6.25
N PHE A 22 -0.63 3.76 6.78
CA PHE A 22 -1.14 4.24 8.07
C PHE A 22 -2.56 4.82 7.96
N ASP A 23 -2.94 5.42 6.84
CA ASP A 23 -4.29 5.94 6.61
C ASP A 23 -5.30 4.79 6.52
N PHE A 24 -4.98 3.71 5.79
CA PHE A 24 -5.77 2.48 5.81
C PHE A 24 -5.90 1.92 7.23
N GLY A 25 -4.79 1.87 7.97
CA GLY A 25 -4.78 1.37 9.33
C GLY A 25 -5.64 2.19 10.28
N VAL A 26 -5.55 3.52 10.24
CA VAL A 26 -6.41 4.40 11.04
C VAL A 26 -7.87 4.28 10.63
N GLY A 27 -8.15 4.19 9.30
CA GLY A 27 -9.49 3.96 8.78
C GLY A 27 -10.11 2.67 9.33
N MET A 28 -9.39 1.56 9.28
CA MET A 28 -9.83 0.27 9.85
C MET A 28 -10.09 0.34 11.36
N LEU A 29 -9.34 1.18 12.09
CA LEU A 29 -9.45 1.32 13.54
C LEU A 29 -10.55 2.30 13.98
N MET A 30 -11.12 3.09 13.07
CA MET A 30 -12.10 4.13 13.39
C MET A 30 -13.32 3.64 14.19
N PRO A 31 -13.96 2.49 13.86
CA PRO A 31 -15.13 2.01 14.60
C PRO A 31 -14.82 1.56 16.03
N PHE A 32 -13.56 1.28 16.36
CA PHE A 32 -13.12 0.80 17.67
C PHE A 32 -12.83 1.92 18.67
N ALA A 33 -12.93 3.18 18.26
CA ALA A 33 -12.86 4.30 19.18
C ALA A 33 -14.18 4.44 19.95
N ASP A 34 -14.12 4.37 21.28
CA ASP A 34 -15.30 4.35 22.17
C ASP A 34 -16.10 5.67 22.15
N THR A 35 -15.42 6.79 21.90
CA THR A 35 -16.02 8.12 21.97
C THR A 35 -15.97 8.86 20.64
N GLU A 36 -16.98 9.73 20.42
CA GLU A 36 -17.01 10.60 19.23
C GLU A 36 -15.77 11.53 19.19
N THR A 37 -15.33 12.01 20.35
CA THR A 37 -14.11 12.82 20.46
C THR A 37 -12.87 12.04 20.02
N GLY A 38 -12.78 10.74 20.37
CA GLY A 38 -11.71 9.85 19.93
C GLY A 38 -11.72 9.68 18.40
N ARG A 39 -12.90 9.37 17.82
CA ARG A 39 -13.07 9.26 16.37
C ARG A 39 -12.74 10.55 15.62
N ALA A 40 -13.23 11.68 16.12
CA ALA A 40 -12.92 12.98 15.53
C ALA A 40 -11.41 13.30 15.55
N ARG A 41 -10.71 12.94 16.63
CA ARG A 41 -9.24 13.08 16.71
C ARG A 41 -8.54 12.18 15.70
N MET A 42 -8.87 10.90 15.65
CA MET A 42 -8.30 9.97 14.66
C MET A 42 -8.49 10.50 13.22
N ARG A 43 -9.71 10.93 12.88
CA ARG A 43 -9.96 11.52 11.56
C ARG A 43 -9.09 12.75 11.28
N ARG A 44 -8.93 13.65 12.25
CA ARG A 44 -8.08 14.85 12.11
C ARG A 44 -6.62 14.53 11.87
N THR A 45 -6.15 13.32 12.17
CA THR A 45 -4.76 12.93 11.92
C THR A 45 -4.52 12.54 10.46
N ILE A 46 -5.53 11.95 9.80
CA ILE A 46 -5.40 11.49 8.41
C ILE A 46 -5.87 12.51 7.39
N VAL A 47 -6.97 13.26 7.66
CA VAL A 47 -7.56 14.19 6.69
C VAL A 47 -6.58 15.21 6.09
N PRO A 48 -5.60 15.78 6.80
CA PRO A 48 -4.63 16.67 6.19
C PRO A 48 -3.61 15.94 5.29
N LEU A 49 -3.37 14.66 5.52
CA LEU A 49 -2.27 13.90 4.89
C LEU A 49 -2.71 13.03 3.73
N PHE A 50 -3.96 12.51 3.75
CA PHE A 50 -4.38 11.50 2.79
C PHE A 50 -4.31 11.98 1.33
N LEU A 51 -4.74 13.22 1.02
CA LEU A 51 -4.60 13.79 -0.34
C LEU A 51 -3.14 13.89 -0.78
N ALA A 52 -2.24 14.25 0.14
CA ALA A 52 -0.81 14.31 -0.17
C ALA A 52 -0.22 12.91 -0.41
N ASN A 53 -0.73 11.90 0.29
CA ASN A 53 -0.32 10.50 0.11
C ASN A 53 -0.88 9.92 -1.20
N GLU A 54 -2.11 10.28 -1.57
CA GLU A 54 -2.74 9.84 -2.83
C GLU A 54 -2.06 10.38 -4.09
N VAL A 55 -1.36 11.51 -4.01
CA VAL A 55 -0.56 12.03 -5.14
C VAL A 55 0.43 10.98 -5.66
N TRP A 56 0.95 10.10 -4.79
CA TRP A 56 1.84 9.01 -5.20
C TRP A 56 1.13 7.96 -6.05
N LEU A 57 -0.15 7.66 -5.75
CA LEU A 57 -0.97 6.78 -6.60
C LEU A 57 -1.26 7.40 -7.95
N VAL A 58 -1.60 8.71 -7.96
CA VAL A 58 -1.83 9.45 -9.20
C VAL A 58 -0.56 9.49 -10.05
N ALA A 59 0.59 9.75 -9.43
CA ALA A 59 1.88 9.73 -10.11
C ALA A 59 2.23 8.33 -10.65
N PHE A 60 1.96 7.27 -9.86
CA PHE A 60 2.10 5.88 -10.31
C PHE A 60 1.25 5.60 -11.53
N GLY A 61 -0.06 5.91 -11.49
CA GLY A 61 -0.98 5.68 -12.60
C GLY A 61 -0.61 6.48 -13.85
N GLY A 62 -0.24 7.76 -13.67
CA GLY A 62 0.21 8.63 -14.76
C GLY A 62 1.49 8.12 -15.42
N LEU A 63 2.46 7.62 -14.63
CA LEU A 63 3.68 7.02 -15.18
C LEU A 63 3.43 5.64 -15.79
N LEU A 64 2.55 4.83 -15.20
CA LEU A 64 2.16 3.54 -15.79
C LEU A 64 1.60 3.77 -17.20
N PHE A 65 0.70 4.75 -17.36
CA PHE A 65 0.12 5.14 -18.65
C PHE A 65 1.15 5.74 -19.61
N GLY A 66 1.98 6.67 -19.14
CA GLY A 66 2.89 7.43 -20.02
C GLY A 66 4.17 6.68 -20.39
N VAL A 67 4.67 5.82 -19.50
CA VAL A 67 5.94 5.09 -19.67
C VAL A 67 5.73 3.67 -20.14
N LEU A 68 4.65 3.01 -19.69
CA LEU A 68 4.35 1.59 -19.96
C LEU A 68 2.93 1.43 -20.56
N PRO A 69 2.61 2.10 -21.69
CA PRO A 69 1.23 2.17 -22.21
C PRO A 69 0.66 0.79 -22.58
N VAL A 70 1.46 -0.12 -23.10
CA VAL A 70 1.02 -1.49 -23.42
C VAL A 70 0.78 -2.28 -22.14
N ALA A 71 1.67 -2.13 -21.14
CA ALA A 71 1.49 -2.80 -19.85
C ALA A 71 0.27 -2.29 -19.09
N GLU A 72 -0.02 -0.99 -19.16
CA GLU A 72 -1.23 -0.42 -18.54
C GLU A 72 -2.50 -1.10 -19.08
N GLY A 73 -2.66 -1.15 -20.40
CA GLY A 73 -3.80 -1.78 -21.05
C GLY A 73 -3.94 -3.27 -20.68
N GLU A 74 -2.85 -4.03 -20.75
CA GLU A 74 -2.85 -5.46 -20.41
C GLU A 74 -3.11 -5.71 -18.92
N LEU A 75 -2.53 -4.91 -18.02
CA LEU A 75 -2.77 -5.01 -16.58
C LEU A 75 -4.23 -4.70 -16.22
N LEU A 76 -4.79 -3.62 -16.77
CA LEU A 76 -6.19 -3.25 -16.55
C LEU A 76 -7.15 -4.31 -17.11
N HIS A 77 -6.83 -4.90 -18.28
CA HIS A 77 -7.61 -5.99 -18.83
C HIS A 77 -7.53 -7.24 -17.94
N ALA A 78 -6.31 -7.66 -17.59
CA ALA A 78 -6.06 -8.86 -16.80
C ALA A 78 -6.65 -8.80 -15.40
N LEU A 79 -6.55 -7.65 -14.74
CA LEU A 79 -6.94 -7.41 -13.35
C LEU A 79 -8.26 -6.61 -13.23
N ARG A 80 -9.10 -6.57 -14.30
CA ARG A 80 -10.29 -5.69 -14.36
C ARG A 80 -11.21 -5.79 -13.14
N LEU A 81 -11.50 -6.99 -12.66
CA LEU A 81 -12.40 -7.17 -11.51
C LEU A 81 -11.72 -6.78 -10.18
N PRO A 82 -10.50 -7.27 -9.84
CA PRO A 82 -9.77 -6.78 -8.68
C PRO A 82 -9.57 -5.28 -8.68
N PHE A 83 -9.20 -4.71 -9.84
CA PHE A 83 -8.95 -3.28 -9.97
C PHE A 83 -10.22 -2.44 -9.80
N LEU A 84 -11.34 -2.87 -10.38
CA LEU A 84 -12.63 -2.22 -10.17
C LEU A 84 -13.03 -2.22 -8.68
N GLY A 85 -12.80 -3.34 -7.98
CA GLY A 85 -13.03 -3.42 -6.54
C GLY A 85 -12.16 -2.44 -5.75
N VAL A 86 -10.86 -2.36 -6.05
CA VAL A 86 -9.94 -1.39 -5.42
C VAL A 86 -10.38 0.05 -5.71
N LEU A 87 -10.76 0.36 -6.94
CA LEU A 87 -11.24 1.69 -7.34
C LEU A 87 -12.54 2.08 -6.61
N CYS A 88 -13.51 1.18 -6.56
CA CYS A 88 -14.75 1.41 -5.80
C CYS A 88 -14.47 1.63 -4.30
N ALA A 89 -13.59 0.85 -3.73
CA ALA A 89 -13.22 0.99 -2.32
C ALA A 89 -12.49 2.33 -2.07
N TRP A 90 -11.65 2.77 -2.99
CA TRP A 90 -10.99 4.08 -2.92
C TRP A 90 -12.02 5.22 -2.89
N PHE A 91 -12.95 5.26 -3.85
CA PHE A 91 -14.02 6.26 -3.84
C PHE A 91 -14.89 6.23 -2.58
N LEU A 92 -15.23 5.04 -2.08
CA LEU A 92 -16.02 4.89 -0.85
C LEU A 92 -15.28 5.39 0.38
N ARG A 93 -13.97 5.12 0.46
CA ARG A 93 -13.12 5.60 1.55
C ARG A 93 -13.06 7.14 1.58
N ASP A 94 -12.83 7.76 0.45
CA ASP A 94 -12.75 9.22 0.33
C ASP A 94 -14.10 9.87 0.60
N ALA A 95 -15.16 9.32 0.03
CA ALA A 95 -16.52 9.73 0.34
C ALA A 95 -16.81 9.67 1.84
N ALA A 96 -16.34 8.60 2.52
CA ALA A 96 -16.55 8.45 3.95
C ALA A 96 -15.81 9.52 4.77
N LEU A 97 -14.59 9.90 4.37
CA LEU A 97 -13.84 10.97 5.04
C LEU A 97 -14.56 12.33 4.94
N TRP A 98 -15.21 12.62 3.81
CA TRP A 98 -15.92 13.88 3.58
C TRP A 98 -17.34 13.86 4.13
N PHE A 99 -18.14 12.85 3.80
CA PHE A 99 -19.57 12.83 4.13
C PHE A 99 -19.88 12.56 5.60
N ARG A 100 -18.93 11.96 6.34
CA ARG A 100 -19.11 11.74 7.78
C ARG A 100 -19.51 13.01 8.55
N THR A 101 -19.03 14.17 8.12
CA THR A 101 -19.27 15.45 8.76
C THR A 101 -20.40 16.25 8.10
N ALA A 102 -21.03 15.76 7.05
CA ALA A 102 -22.10 16.45 6.35
C ALA A 102 -23.38 16.56 7.19
N TYR A 103 -23.62 15.60 8.10
CA TYR A 103 -24.77 15.61 9.00
C TYR A 103 -24.37 15.26 10.44
N GLU A 104 -25.09 15.81 11.41
CA GLU A 104 -24.77 15.65 12.84
C GLU A 104 -25.33 14.38 13.48
N GLY A 105 -26.17 13.61 12.78
CA GLY A 105 -26.80 12.39 13.29
C GLY A 105 -25.80 11.31 13.68
N ALA A 106 -25.95 10.71 14.87
CA ALA A 106 -25.08 9.63 15.34
C ALA A 106 -25.10 8.40 14.42
N GLY A 107 -26.26 8.04 13.89
CA GLY A 107 -26.41 6.95 12.93
C GLY A 107 -25.64 7.21 11.63
N TRP A 108 -25.73 8.44 11.11
CA TRP A 108 -24.98 8.87 9.92
C TRP A 108 -23.47 8.72 10.11
N ARG A 109 -22.94 9.26 11.21
CA ARG A 109 -21.52 9.18 11.52
C ARG A 109 -21.06 7.74 11.66
N ARG A 110 -21.83 6.89 12.35
CA ARG A 110 -21.51 5.47 12.52
C ARG A 110 -21.50 4.72 11.19
N THR A 111 -22.46 4.98 10.29
CA THR A 111 -22.48 4.39 8.94
C THR A 111 -21.19 4.71 8.19
N TRP A 112 -20.80 5.99 8.15
CA TRP A 112 -19.58 6.39 7.46
C TRP A 112 -18.29 5.91 8.15
N ASP A 113 -18.28 5.75 9.47
CA ASP A 113 -17.15 5.10 10.17
C ASP A 113 -17.00 3.62 9.75
N ILE A 114 -18.10 2.91 9.57
CA ILE A 114 -18.09 1.52 9.09
C ILE A 114 -17.67 1.45 7.61
N VAL A 115 -18.21 2.32 6.76
CA VAL A 115 -17.83 2.41 5.35
C VAL A 115 -16.33 2.71 5.21
N LEU A 116 -15.80 3.66 5.99
CA LEU A 116 -14.38 3.98 6.02
C LEU A 116 -13.54 2.76 6.39
N ALA A 117 -13.94 2.04 7.44
CA ALA A 117 -13.20 0.86 7.90
C ALA A 117 -13.23 -0.28 6.88
N ALA A 118 -14.42 -0.56 6.32
CA ALA A 118 -14.56 -1.62 5.32
C ALA A 118 -13.81 -1.29 4.02
N ALA A 119 -13.89 -0.05 3.55
CA ALA A 119 -13.17 0.41 2.36
C ALA A 119 -11.64 0.38 2.58
N SER A 120 -11.16 0.82 3.74
CA SER A 120 -9.74 0.77 4.10
C SER A 120 -9.21 -0.67 4.18
N LEU A 121 -10.00 -1.59 4.76
CA LEU A 121 -9.67 -3.01 4.79
C LEU A 121 -9.61 -3.59 3.37
N PHE A 122 -10.59 -3.27 2.53
CA PHE A 122 -10.64 -3.77 1.16
C PHE A 122 -9.47 -3.23 0.32
N LEU A 123 -9.09 -1.94 0.50
CA LEU A 123 -7.93 -1.35 -0.16
C LEU A 123 -6.63 -2.05 0.24
N ALA A 124 -6.39 -2.20 1.53
CA ALA A 124 -5.19 -2.88 2.02
C ALA A 124 -5.12 -4.34 1.53
N ALA A 125 -6.22 -5.10 1.67
CA ALA A 125 -6.30 -6.48 1.20
C ALA A 125 -6.20 -6.58 -0.33
N GLY A 126 -6.88 -5.69 -1.05
CA GLY A 126 -6.91 -5.65 -2.51
C GLY A 126 -5.53 -5.39 -3.12
N TRP A 127 -4.80 -4.40 -2.62
CA TRP A 127 -3.43 -4.16 -3.06
C TRP A 127 -2.50 -5.34 -2.76
N GLY A 128 -2.60 -5.91 -1.56
CA GLY A 128 -1.82 -7.11 -1.22
C GLY A 128 -2.14 -8.30 -2.13
N ALA A 129 -3.43 -8.51 -2.43
CA ALA A 129 -3.87 -9.58 -3.33
C ALA A 129 -3.41 -9.35 -4.78
N VAL A 130 -3.59 -8.14 -5.33
CA VAL A 130 -3.15 -7.78 -6.68
C VAL A 130 -1.65 -8.02 -6.83
N LEU A 131 -0.83 -7.54 -5.89
CA LEU A 131 0.62 -7.72 -5.93
C LEU A 131 1.01 -9.19 -5.75
N GLY A 132 0.33 -9.93 -4.87
CA GLY A 132 0.52 -11.38 -4.72
C GLY A 132 0.20 -12.17 -5.98
N MET A 133 -0.85 -11.81 -6.72
CA MET A 133 -1.18 -12.41 -8.01
C MET A 133 -0.11 -12.11 -9.05
N LEU A 134 0.38 -10.87 -9.12
CA LEU A 134 1.43 -10.46 -10.06
C LEU A 134 2.77 -11.17 -9.79
N VAL A 135 3.13 -11.40 -8.52
CA VAL A 135 4.33 -12.16 -8.14
C VAL A 135 4.26 -13.60 -8.66
N ARG A 136 3.10 -14.26 -8.54
CA ARG A 136 2.90 -15.65 -8.99
C ARG A 136 2.78 -15.82 -10.50
N GLY A 137 2.52 -14.75 -11.21
CA GLY A 137 2.03 -14.81 -12.57
C GLY A 137 0.53 -15.16 -12.63
N LEU A 138 -0.16 -14.56 -13.58
CA LEU A 138 -1.59 -14.72 -13.80
C LEU A 138 -1.93 -15.99 -14.57
N SER A 139 -3.20 -16.37 -14.58
CA SER A 139 -3.71 -17.40 -15.48
C SER A 139 -3.71 -16.87 -16.93
N THR A 140 -3.61 -17.79 -17.91
CA THR A 140 -3.80 -17.47 -19.33
C THR A 140 -5.26 -17.76 -19.69
N GLY A 141 -5.95 -16.77 -20.24
CA GLY A 141 -7.32 -16.90 -20.74
C GLY A 141 -7.39 -17.63 -22.09
N SER A 142 -8.63 -17.87 -22.56
CA SER A 142 -8.91 -18.61 -23.81
C SER A 142 -8.29 -18.03 -25.08
N HIS A 143 -7.99 -16.72 -25.06
CA HIS A 143 -7.39 -16.02 -26.22
C HIS A 143 -5.87 -15.77 -26.04
N GLY A 144 -5.22 -16.42 -25.07
CA GLY A 144 -3.80 -16.27 -24.84
C GLY A 144 -3.39 -15.03 -24.03
N HIS A 145 -4.32 -14.16 -23.63
CA HIS A 145 -4.04 -13.01 -22.76
C HIS A 145 -4.02 -13.40 -21.29
N ALA A 146 -3.27 -12.65 -20.49
CA ALA A 146 -3.28 -12.77 -19.04
C ALA A 146 -4.67 -12.44 -18.48
N VAL A 147 -5.13 -13.18 -17.47
CA VAL A 147 -6.40 -12.93 -16.77
C VAL A 147 -6.31 -13.37 -15.32
N ALA A 148 -6.79 -12.53 -14.40
CA ALA A 148 -6.94 -12.90 -13.00
C ALA A 148 -8.18 -13.80 -12.84
N SER A 149 -7.97 -14.99 -12.33
CA SER A 149 -9.04 -15.96 -12.04
C SER A 149 -9.39 -15.97 -10.55
N ALA A 150 -10.53 -16.54 -10.20
CA ALA A 150 -10.89 -16.77 -8.80
C ALA A 150 -9.85 -17.66 -8.08
N ALA A 151 -9.24 -18.61 -8.78
CA ALA A 151 -8.17 -19.46 -8.24
C ALA A 151 -6.88 -18.66 -7.96
N ASP A 152 -6.59 -17.60 -8.72
CA ASP A 152 -5.46 -16.71 -8.45
C ASP A 152 -5.73 -15.89 -7.18
N LEU A 153 -6.94 -15.39 -7.02
CA LEU A 153 -7.33 -14.58 -5.88
C LEU A 153 -7.37 -15.40 -4.57
N THR A 154 -7.86 -16.65 -4.62
CA THR A 154 -7.99 -17.53 -3.45
C THR A 154 -6.75 -18.34 -3.14
N HIS A 155 -5.68 -18.21 -3.91
CA HIS A 155 -4.46 -18.95 -3.66
C HIS A 155 -3.82 -18.56 -2.32
N PRO A 156 -3.31 -19.51 -1.51
CA PRO A 156 -2.75 -19.23 -0.19
C PRO A 156 -1.66 -18.14 -0.19
N PHE A 157 -0.79 -18.12 -1.18
CA PHE A 157 0.24 -17.08 -1.32
C PHE A 157 -0.38 -15.68 -1.50
N THR A 158 -1.40 -15.56 -2.37
CA THR A 158 -2.13 -14.31 -2.61
C THR A 158 -2.82 -13.83 -1.33
N LEU A 159 -3.47 -14.75 -0.61
CA LEU A 159 -4.13 -14.44 0.67
C LEU A 159 -3.13 -14.03 1.76
N LEU A 160 -1.93 -14.64 1.81
CA LEU A 160 -0.88 -14.20 2.72
C LEU A 160 -0.34 -12.81 2.38
N CYS A 161 -0.19 -12.46 1.09
CA CYS A 161 0.16 -11.10 0.68
C CYS A 161 -0.92 -10.08 1.08
N ALA A 162 -2.20 -10.43 0.92
CA ALA A 162 -3.30 -9.61 1.40
C ALA A 162 -3.28 -9.45 2.93
N ALA A 163 -3.07 -10.53 3.67
CA ALA A 163 -2.95 -10.50 5.13
C ALA A 163 -1.74 -9.66 5.59
N LEU A 164 -0.61 -9.74 4.87
CA LEU A 164 0.58 -8.93 5.13
C LEU A 164 0.28 -7.44 4.96
N ALA A 165 -0.41 -7.05 3.89
CA ALA A 165 -0.79 -5.67 3.64
C ALA A 165 -1.77 -5.15 4.71
N VAL A 166 -2.79 -5.92 5.07
CA VAL A 166 -3.77 -5.57 6.13
C VAL A 166 -3.08 -5.42 7.48
N THR A 167 -2.29 -6.43 7.88
CA THR A 167 -1.62 -6.44 9.19
C THR A 167 -0.58 -5.33 9.28
N GLY A 168 0.17 -5.09 8.19
CA GLY A 168 1.12 -3.98 8.05
C GLY A 168 0.43 -2.62 8.22
N SER A 169 -0.67 -2.41 7.51
CA SER A 169 -1.47 -1.19 7.59
C SER A 169 -2.06 -0.99 9.00
N LEU A 170 -2.62 -2.03 9.62
CA LEU A 170 -3.15 -1.96 10.98
C LEU A 170 -2.07 -1.55 11.99
N ARG A 171 -0.87 -2.14 11.88
CA ARG A 171 0.25 -1.77 12.76
C ARG A 171 0.67 -0.32 12.54
N GLN A 172 0.81 0.11 11.30
CA GLN A 172 1.14 1.49 10.94
C GLN A 172 0.10 2.47 11.46
N GLY A 173 -1.19 2.18 11.24
CA GLY A 173 -2.30 3.00 11.71
C GLY A 173 -2.38 3.07 13.24
N SER A 174 -2.17 1.94 13.94
CA SER A 174 -2.16 1.91 15.41
C SER A 174 -1.01 2.73 16.00
N LEU A 175 0.19 2.63 15.41
CA LEU A 175 1.36 3.42 15.80
C LEU A 175 1.15 4.91 15.56
N PHE A 176 0.58 5.26 14.40
CA PHE A 176 0.31 6.64 14.02
C PHE A 176 -0.79 7.27 14.88
N ALA A 177 -1.92 6.57 15.06
CA ALA A 177 -3.03 7.04 15.88
C ALA A 177 -2.65 7.20 17.36
N ALA A 178 -1.88 6.26 17.91
CA ALA A 178 -1.41 6.36 19.30
C ALA A 178 -0.60 7.63 19.56
N ARG A 179 0.19 8.09 18.59
CA ARG A 179 0.96 9.34 18.67
C ARG A 179 0.07 10.58 18.82
N SER A 180 -1.09 10.56 18.18
CA SER A 180 -2.01 11.72 18.08
C SER A 180 -3.02 11.80 19.23
N LEU A 181 -3.06 10.78 20.07
CA LEU A 181 -3.96 10.70 21.22
C LEU A 181 -3.30 11.22 22.50
N PRO A 182 -4.09 11.78 23.44
CA PRO A 182 -3.56 12.28 24.71
C PRO A 182 -2.86 11.17 25.50
N GLU A 183 -1.81 11.57 26.23
CA GLU A 183 -1.16 10.68 27.19
C GLU A 183 -2.15 10.21 28.25
N GLY A 184 -2.10 8.92 28.58
CA GLY A 184 -3.01 8.31 29.55
C GLY A 184 -4.41 7.99 29.04
N SER A 185 -4.78 8.31 27.78
CA SER A 185 -6.08 7.90 27.25
C SER A 185 -6.14 6.38 27.04
N SER A 186 -7.30 5.78 27.38
CA SER A 186 -7.56 4.34 27.16
C SER A 186 -7.29 3.91 25.73
N LEU A 187 -7.67 4.74 24.76
CA LEU A 187 -7.50 4.50 23.34
C LEU A 187 -6.01 4.48 22.92
N ARG A 188 -5.19 5.39 23.45
CA ARG A 188 -3.73 5.38 23.22
C ARG A 188 -3.09 4.10 23.76
N VAL A 189 -3.50 3.68 24.95
CA VAL A 189 -3.03 2.42 25.56
C VAL A 189 -3.45 1.22 24.73
N ALA A 190 -4.73 1.19 24.27
CA ALA A 190 -5.24 0.13 23.41
C ALA A 190 -4.47 0.01 22.08
N PHE A 191 -4.22 1.12 21.40
CA PHE A 191 -3.45 1.13 20.14
C PHE A 191 -1.97 0.77 20.35
N GLY A 192 -1.36 1.23 21.42
CA GLY A 192 -0.01 0.80 21.81
C GLY A 192 0.07 -0.71 22.10
N ARG A 193 -0.98 -1.29 22.70
CA ARG A 193 -1.10 -2.74 22.91
C ARG A 193 -1.29 -3.46 21.59
N LEU A 194 -2.15 -2.95 20.69
CA LEU A 194 -2.37 -3.52 19.35
C LEU A 194 -1.07 -3.53 18.54
N THR A 195 -0.32 -2.44 18.53
CA THR A 195 1.00 -2.36 17.85
C THR A 195 1.93 -3.48 18.35
N ARG A 196 1.99 -3.71 19.68
CA ARG A 196 2.82 -4.77 20.27
C ARG A 196 2.36 -6.18 19.90
N VAL A 197 1.05 -6.42 19.78
CA VAL A 197 0.49 -7.70 19.34
C VAL A 197 0.76 -7.95 17.87
N LEU A 198 0.64 -6.91 17.02
CA LEU A 198 0.85 -7.05 15.59
C LEU A 198 2.34 -7.19 15.21
N THR A 199 3.26 -6.72 16.03
CA THR A 199 4.71 -6.81 15.75
C THR A 199 5.19 -8.27 15.56
N PRO A 200 4.97 -9.23 16.48
CA PRO A 200 5.40 -10.62 16.27
C PRO A 200 4.69 -11.29 15.08
N ILE A 201 3.44 -10.94 14.81
CA ILE A 201 2.72 -11.43 13.62
C ILE A 201 3.44 -10.97 12.35
N LEU A 202 3.86 -9.70 12.29
CA LEU A 202 4.58 -9.14 11.15
C LEU A 202 6.06 -9.55 11.07
N LEU A 203 6.62 -10.16 12.09
CA LEU A 203 7.93 -10.83 11.99
C LEU A 203 7.79 -12.22 11.36
N VAL A 204 6.68 -12.91 11.62
CA VAL A 204 6.43 -14.26 11.10
C VAL A 204 5.80 -14.25 9.71
N LEU A 205 4.85 -13.35 9.46
CA LEU A 205 4.05 -13.35 8.23
C LEU A 205 4.88 -13.19 6.94
N PRO A 206 5.89 -12.30 6.85
CA PRO A 206 6.77 -12.27 5.68
C PRO A 206 7.53 -13.59 5.46
N LEU A 207 7.91 -14.28 6.52
CA LEU A 207 8.57 -15.59 6.43
C LEU A 207 7.63 -16.68 5.89
N LEU A 208 6.33 -16.62 6.23
CA LEU A 208 5.32 -17.50 5.64
C LEU A 208 5.09 -17.16 4.17
N VAL A 209 5.06 -15.87 3.81
CA VAL A 209 5.05 -15.43 2.40
C VAL A 209 6.26 -15.98 1.66
N ALA A 210 7.45 -15.93 2.28
CA ALA A 210 8.66 -16.50 1.70
C ALA A 210 8.54 -18.02 1.52
N ALA A 211 8.13 -18.74 2.54
CA ALA A 211 8.01 -20.20 2.49
C ALA A 211 7.09 -20.68 1.36
N LEU A 212 5.94 -20.02 1.17
CA LEU A 212 5.06 -20.33 0.05
C LEU A 212 5.58 -19.77 -1.29
N GLY A 213 6.21 -18.61 -1.27
CA GLY A 213 6.74 -17.96 -2.47
C GLY A 213 7.90 -18.71 -3.09
N THR A 214 8.75 -19.36 -2.30
CA THR A 214 9.85 -20.22 -2.81
C THR A 214 9.34 -21.44 -3.57
N VAL A 215 8.11 -21.88 -3.31
CA VAL A 215 7.45 -22.98 -4.04
C VAL A 215 6.59 -22.46 -5.19
N ALA A 216 6.07 -21.23 -5.06
CA ALA A 216 5.13 -20.64 -6.01
C ALA A 216 5.81 -19.84 -7.14
N THR A 217 7.14 -19.61 -7.05
CA THR A 217 7.90 -18.79 -8.00
C THR A 217 9.27 -19.42 -8.29
N ASP A 218 9.86 -19.06 -9.41
CA ASP A 218 11.20 -19.53 -9.81
C ASP A 218 12.35 -18.67 -9.22
N ALA A 219 12.04 -17.76 -8.28
CA ALA A 219 13.00 -16.83 -7.69
C ALA A 219 13.08 -16.92 -6.15
N PRO A 220 13.42 -18.10 -5.58
CA PRO A 220 13.38 -18.32 -4.12
C PRO A 220 14.26 -17.37 -3.33
N VAL A 221 15.43 -16.99 -3.87
CA VAL A 221 16.35 -16.07 -3.22
C VAL A 221 15.76 -14.66 -3.13
N ALA A 222 15.13 -14.17 -4.20
CA ALA A 222 14.49 -12.86 -4.23
C ALA A 222 13.34 -12.80 -3.21
N VAL A 223 12.51 -13.83 -3.15
CA VAL A 223 11.40 -13.95 -2.20
C VAL A 223 11.93 -13.96 -0.76
N ALA A 224 12.92 -14.80 -0.45
CA ALA A 224 13.51 -14.90 0.89
C ALA A 224 14.15 -13.57 1.33
N THR A 225 14.93 -12.95 0.45
CA THR A 225 15.61 -11.67 0.73
C THR A 225 14.59 -10.56 1.03
N THR A 226 13.55 -10.43 0.21
CA THR A 226 12.51 -9.43 0.39
C THR A 226 11.75 -9.63 1.71
N ALA A 227 11.44 -10.87 2.05
CA ALA A 227 10.77 -11.21 3.32
C ALA A 227 11.65 -10.90 4.55
N VAL A 228 12.95 -11.21 4.49
CA VAL A 228 13.90 -10.88 5.56
C VAL A 228 14.00 -9.37 5.73
N LEU A 229 14.12 -8.60 4.65
CA LEU A 229 14.16 -7.13 4.71
C LEU A 229 12.88 -6.55 5.31
N ALA A 230 11.71 -7.10 4.97
CA ALA A 230 10.44 -6.71 5.58
C ALA A 230 10.43 -6.99 7.10
N ALA A 231 10.85 -8.16 7.53
CA ALA A 231 10.91 -8.52 8.95
C ALA A 231 11.95 -7.67 9.71
N VAL A 232 13.13 -7.43 9.13
CA VAL A 232 14.15 -6.53 9.70
C VAL A 232 13.63 -5.12 9.86
N GLY A 233 12.88 -4.59 8.87
CA GLY A 233 12.25 -3.28 8.95
C GLY A 233 11.25 -3.18 10.10
N VAL A 234 10.41 -4.19 10.30
CA VAL A 234 9.46 -4.27 11.43
C VAL A 234 10.19 -4.33 12.76
N TYR A 235 11.22 -5.17 12.88
CA TYR A 235 12.04 -5.28 14.08
C TYR A 235 12.73 -3.94 14.42
N ALA A 236 13.37 -3.32 13.44
CA ALA A 236 14.01 -2.02 13.60
C ALA A 236 13.01 -0.93 13.98
N SER A 237 11.81 -0.95 13.38
CA SER A 237 10.70 -0.05 13.75
C SER A 237 10.35 -0.17 15.23
N ASP A 238 10.22 -1.38 15.75
CA ASP A 238 9.89 -1.63 17.16
C ASP A 238 10.98 -1.11 18.09
N ARG A 239 12.26 -1.37 17.77
CA ARG A 239 13.41 -0.88 18.54
C ARG A 239 13.53 0.64 18.54
N VAL A 240 13.30 1.28 17.39
CA VAL A 240 13.35 2.74 17.25
C VAL A 240 12.15 3.40 17.94
N GLN A 241 10.97 2.78 17.92
CA GLN A 241 9.81 3.26 18.66
C GLN A 241 10.10 3.37 20.17
N ALA A 242 10.81 2.39 20.74
CA ALA A 242 11.21 2.39 22.14
C ALA A 242 12.11 3.60 22.52
N THR A 243 12.78 4.22 21.54
CA THR A 243 13.58 5.45 21.75
C THR A 243 12.80 6.74 21.55
N GLY A 244 11.47 6.67 21.32
CA GLY A 244 10.60 7.83 21.11
C GLY A 244 10.67 8.45 19.71
N ARG A 245 11.47 7.90 18.78
CA ARG A 245 11.61 8.38 17.40
C ARG A 245 10.50 7.84 16.50
N THR A 246 9.25 8.21 16.79
CA THR A 246 8.05 7.66 16.14
C THR A 246 8.03 7.83 14.60
N GLY A 247 8.53 8.98 14.08
CA GLY A 247 8.57 9.20 12.62
C GLY A 247 9.46 8.17 11.90
N VAL A 248 10.65 7.90 12.45
CA VAL A 248 11.56 6.87 11.90
C VAL A 248 10.97 5.47 12.07
N ALA A 249 10.30 5.21 13.21
CA ALA A 249 9.62 3.95 13.44
C ALA A 249 8.49 3.69 12.41
N LEU A 250 7.73 4.73 12.02
CA LEU A 250 6.73 4.64 10.96
C LEU A 250 7.36 4.31 9.60
N LEU A 251 8.45 4.98 9.23
CA LEU A 251 9.15 4.69 7.97
C LEU A 251 9.66 3.24 7.91
N LEU A 252 10.33 2.79 8.95
CA LEU A 252 10.85 1.42 9.04
C LEU A 252 9.70 0.39 9.09
N GLY A 253 8.62 0.70 9.77
CA GLY A 253 7.46 -0.16 9.90
C GLY A 253 6.65 -0.30 8.61
N ALA A 254 6.85 0.56 7.61
CA ALA A 254 6.27 0.42 6.28
C ALA A 254 6.95 -0.66 5.42
N ALA A 255 8.08 -1.22 5.89
CA ALA A 255 8.83 -2.22 5.14
C ALA A 255 8.00 -3.39 4.58
N PRO A 256 7.01 -3.99 5.29
CA PRO A 256 6.15 -5.03 4.73
C PRO A 256 5.30 -4.56 3.54
N LEU A 257 4.87 -3.30 3.56
CA LEU A 257 4.05 -2.71 2.48
C LEU A 257 4.91 -2.39 1.26
N VAL A 258 6.11 -1.85 1.47
CA VAL A 258 7.13 -1.59 0.42
C VAL A 258 7.64 -2.90 -0.18
N ALA A 259 7.75 -3.95 0.62
CA ALA A 259 8.21 -5.27 0.17
C ALA A 259 7.31 -5.89 -0.90
N LEU A 260 6.01 -5.62 -0.90
CA LEU A 260 5.07 -6.19 -1.86
C LEU A 260 5.36 -5.77 -3.31
N PRO A 261 5.42 -4.46 -3.67
CA PRO A 261 5.80 -4.06 -5.02
C PRO A 261 7.27 -4.40 -5.35
N ALA A 262 8.17 -4.32 -4.36
CA ALA A 262 9.56 -4.72 -4.54
C ALA A 262 9.68 -6.21 -4.89
N LEU A 263 8.83 -7.05 -4.31
CA LEU A 263 8.78 -8.48 -4.59
C LEU A 263 8.36 -8.76 -6.04
N VAL A 264 7.38 -8.00 -6.58
CA VAL A 264 6.99 -8.12 -7.99
C VAL A 264 8.20 -7.89 -8.91
N GLY A 265 8.94 -6.79 -8.72
CA GLY A 265 10.12 -6.50 -9.51
C GLY A 265 11.26 -7.50 -9.30
N ALA A 266 11.47 -7.96 -8.07
CA ALA A 266 12.54 -8.90 -7.72
C ALA A 266 12.30 -10.31 -8.28
N VAL A 267 11.06 -10.75 -8.38
CA VAL A 267 10.68 -12.07 -8.90
C VAL A 267 10.58 -12.06 -10.42
N ASN A 268 9.89 -11.06 -10.97
CA ASN A 268 9.58 -11.02 -12.41
C ASN A 268 10.71 -10.38 -13.24
N GLY A 269 11.65 -9.66 -12.61
CA GLY A 269 12.74 -9.00 -13.32
C GLY A 269 12.23 -7.99 -14.35
N THR A 270 12.51 -8.22 -15.62
CA THR A 270 12.04 -7.39 -16.75
C THR A 270 10.70 -7.84 -17.32
N THR A 271 10.10 -8.90 -16.83
CA THR A 271 8.74 -9.31 -17.22
C THR A 271 7.72 -8.48 -16.45
N VAL A 272 7.10 -7.51 -17.12
CA VAL A 272 6.16 -6.57 -16.48
C VAL A 272 4.85 -7.26 -16.10
N LEU A 273 4.40 -8.19 -16.94
CA LEU A 273 3.23 -9.02 -16.69
C LEU A 273 3.59 -10.48 -16.98
N ALA A 274 3.72 -11.27 -15.93
CA ALA A 274 4.00 -12.70 -16.04
C ALA A 274 2.71 -13.53 -16.06
N THR A 275 2.69 -14.57 -16.91
CA THR A 275 1.69 -15.64 -16.84
C THR A 275 2.36 -16.95 -16.47
N ARG A 276 1.65 -17.84 -15.78
CA ARG A 276 2.21 -19.14 -15.37
C ARG A 276 2.55 -20.06 -16.53
N ALA A 277 1.85 -19.91 -17.65
CA ALA A 277 2.11 -20.71 -18.86
C ALA A 277 3.18 -20.08 -19.79
N GLY A 278 3.68 -18.87 -19.44
CA GLY A 278 4.57 -18.10 -20.31
C GLY A 278 3.86 -17.43 -21.48
N VAL A 279 2.77 -18.01 -21.98
CA VAL A 279 1.98 -17.47 -23.09
C VAL A 279 1.18 -16.25 -22.62
N GLY A 280 1.33 -15.11 -23.31
CA GLY A 280 0.69 -13.84 -22.93
C GLY A 280 1.46 -13.08 -21.85
N SER A 281 2.70 -13.47 -21.52
CA SER A 281 3.61 -12.65 -20.72
C SER A 281 4.10 -11.46 -21.53
N LEU A 282 4.30 -10.32 -20.86
CA LEU A 282 4.71 -9.06 -21.48
C LEU A 282 6.07 -8.62 -20.92
N GLU A 283 7.06 -8.55 -21.80
CA GLU A 283 8.40 -8.07 -21.46
C GLU A 283 8.48 -6.53 -21.47
N LEU A 284 9.38 -5.98 -20.66
CA LEU A 284 9.61 -4.53 -20.55
C LEU A 284 9.91 -3.88 -21.90
N SER A 285 10.72 -4.55 -22.74
CA SER A 285 11.06 -4.06 -24.09
C SER A 285 9.85 -3.91 -25.03
N GLN A 286 8.77 -4.65 -24.77
CA GLN A 286 7.51 -4.59 -25.53
C GLN A 286 6.52 -3.61 -24.90
N ALA A 287 6.65 -3.35 -23.60
CA ALA A 287 5.73 -2.58 -22.81
C ALA A 287 6.05 -1.08 -22.77
N ILE A 288 7.34 -0.74 -22.93
CA ILE A 288 7.85 0.60 -22.71
C ILE A 288 7.62 1.52 -23.91
N ALA A 289 7.37 2.80 -23.64
CA ALA A 289 7.22 3.82 -24.65
C ALA A 289 8.54 4.05 -25.45
N ASP A 290 8.42 4.65 -26.61
CA ASP A 290 9.58 4.95 -27.46
C ASP A 290 10.54 5.97 -26.83
N SER A 291 11.78 6.01 -27.33
CA SER A 291 12.84 6.84 -26.75
C SER A 291 12.55 8.35 -26.79
N ALA A 292 11.79 8.86 -27.75
CA ALA A 292 11.44 10.27 -27.85
C ALA A 292 10.40 10.62 -26.76
N SER A 293 9.40 9.76 -26.57
CA SER A 293 8.41 9.89 -25.48
C SER A 293 9.09 9.84 -24.11
N LEU A 294 10.03 8.91 -23.88
CA LEU A 294 10.79 8.82 -22.63
C LEU A 294 11.68 10.06 -22.39
N ALA A 295 12.28 10.63 -23.44
CA ALA A 295 13.06 11.86 -23.31
C ALA A 295 12.17 13.04 -22.87
N LEU A 296 10.98 13.17 -23.46
CA LEU A 296 9.99 14.19 -23.05
C LEU A 296 9.53 13.97 -21.61
N MET A 297 9.22 12.73 -21.23
CA MET A 297 8.86 12.39 -19.86
C MET A 297 9.98 12.72 -18.87
N THR A 298 11.24 12.51 -19.24
CA THR A 298 12.39 12.87 -18.40
C THR A 298 12.38 14.37 -18.08
N ALA A 299 12.17 15.21 -19.09
CA ALA A 299 12.19 16.65 -18.93
C ALA A 299 11.02 17.20 -18.08
N ILE A 300 9.87 16.57 -18.12
CA ILE A 300 8.64 17.05 -17.44
C ILE A 300 8.45 16.34 -16.09
N VAL A 301 8.50 15.02 -16.07
CA VAL A 301 8.09 14.22 -14.92
C VAL A 301 9.13 14.24 -13.80
N LEU A 302 10.44 14.18 -14.11
CA LEU A 302 11.44 14.17 -13.04
C LEU A 302 11.42 15.45 -12.20
N PRO A 303 11.36 16.67 -12.77
CA PRO A 303 11.17 17.87 -11.96
C PRO A 303 9.86 17.88 -11.17
N ALA A 304 8.76 17.39 -11.76
CA ALA A 304 7.47 17.30 -11.08
C ALA A 304 7.53 16.34 -9.87
N LEU A 305 8.17 15.18 -9.99
CA LEU A 305 8.36 14.25 -8.88
C LEU A 305 9.23 14.83 -7.75
N VAL A 306 10.23 15.64 -8.08
CA VAL A 306 11.00 16.38 -7.07
C VAL A 306 10.09 17.33 -6.29
N LEU A 307 9.19 18.06 -6.98
CA LEU A 307 8.22 18.95 -6.32
C LEU A 307 7.23 18.15 -5.45
N VAL A 308 6.75 16.99 -5.91
CA VAL A 308 5.89 16.10 -5.11
C VAL A 308 6.63 15.63 -3.85
N ALA A 309 7.89 15.20 -3.96
CA ALA A 309 8.68 14.75 -2.82
C ALA A 309 8.94 15.89 -1.81
N LEU A 310 9.28 17.09 -2.31
CA LEU A 310 9.46 18.27 -1.45
C LEU A 310 8.15 18.70 -0.79
N GLY A 311 7.03 18.67 -1.52
CA GLY A 311 5.68 18.91 -1.00
C GLY A 311 5.33 17.92 0.10
N GLN A 312 5.57 16.62 -0.11
CA GLN A 312 5.36 15.57 0.88
C GLN A 312 6.16 15.82 2.16
N LEU A 313 7.45 16.14 2.04
CA LEU A 313 8.31 16.46 3.19
C LEU A 313 7.80 17.70 3.95
N TRP A 314 7.34 18.72 3.23
CA TRP A 314 6.77 19.91 3.83
C TRP A 314 5.47 19.60 4.58
N PHE A 315 4.54 18.84 3.99
CA PHE A 315 3.31 18.39 4.63
C PHE A 315 3.59 17.62 5.92
N TRP A 316 4.53 16.69 5.88
CA TRP A 316 4.93 15.94 7.08
C TRP A 316 5.51 16.84 8.16
N ARG A 317 6.32 17.84 7.82
CA ARG A 317 6.86 18.80 8.81
C ARG A 317 5.76 19.65 9.46
N VAL A 318 4.80 20.12 8.66
CA VAL A 318 3.73 21.01 9.13
C VAL A 318 2.69 20.24 9.94
N PHE A 319 2.17 19.15 9.40
CA PHE A 319 0.98 18.48 9.97
C PHE A 319 1.32 17.33 10.90
N ALA A 320 2.34 16.53 10.64
CA ALA A 320 2.75 15.48 11.56
C ALA A 320 3.45 16.01 12.83
N GLY A 321 4.01 17.22 12.78
CA GLY A 321 4.56 17.93 13.93
C GLY A 321 3.54 18.67 14.79
N ALA A 322 2.37 19.02 14.24
CA ALA A 322 1.35 19.82 14.93
C ALA A 322 0.61 19.03 16.03
N GLY A 323 0.61 17.70 16.00
CA GLY A 323 0.03 16.85 17.04
C GLY A 323 0.72 16.95 18.41
N ASN A 324 1.94 17.48 18.48
CA ASN A 324 2.75 17.57 19.69
C ASN A 324 2.68 18.94 20.40
N ARG A 325 1.93 19.91 19.88
CA ARG A 325 1.92 21.31 20.38
C ARG A 325 0.59 21.77 21.00
N ARG A 326 -0.37 20.84 21.26
CA ARG A 326 -1.61 21.23 21.96
C ARG A 326 -1.99 20.21 23.02
#